data_47f58c7f1a03953735d64ae204de3783
#
_entry.id   47f58c7f1a03953735d64ae204de3783
#
_cell.length_a   1.000
_cell.length_b   1.000
_cell.length_c   1.000
_cell.angle_alpha   90.00
_cell.angle_beta   90.00
_cell.angle_gamma   90.00
#
_symmetry.space_group_name_H-M   'P 1'
#
loop_
_entity.id
_entity.type
_entity.pdbx_description
1 polymer ?
#
loop_
_entity_poly.entity_id
_entity_poly.type
_entity_poly.pdbx_seq_one_letter_code
_entity_poly.pdbx_strand_id
1 'polypeptide(L)'
;QNGDVRLRGVPGGELKVDARIRVSSSDMDEAKKFADSIAIEISSTASGAMVKTRYPEGKWFFGSRRVSYAVDYDISVPEGAGVSVRNKFGDVTAENLKGGTEIHNANGRLTVRGGRGVARLENAFGALELAGNAGDADVTNANGTMTIAEVDGQLVARNRFGRVTIARAKKLDFSGTNADVSVSVSGPSSVTTSFGTVTVTTVNGDLKVQNNNGSITASGVTGEAELNGSFAPINF
;
A
#
# COMPACT_ATOMS: atom_id res chain seq x y z
N GLN A 1 -3.54 -7.12 -13.32
CA GLN A 1 -2.27 -6.70 -13.91
C GLN A 1 -1.15 -7.62 -13.43
N ASN A 2 -0.16 -7.89 -14.27
CA ASN A 2 1.06 -8.64 -13.97
C ASN A 2 2.25 -7.82 -14.49
N GLY A 3 3.08 -7.31 -13.61
CA GLY A 3 4.19 -6.40 -13.84
C GLY A 3 4.14 -5.21 -12.92
N ASP A 4 5.16 -4.37 -12.97
CA ASP A 4 5.30 -3.20 -12.11
C ASP A 4 4.45 -2.04 -12.63
N VAL A 5 3.95 -1.23 -11.70
CA VAL A 5 3.19 -0.01 -12.01
C VAL A 5 3.84 1.18 -11.30
N ARG A 6 4.29 2.16 -12.07
CA ARG A 6 4.80 3.42 -11.57
C ARG A 6 3.85 4.54 -11.97
N LEU A 7 3.38 5.31 -10.98
CA LEU A 7 2.52 6.46 -11.19
C LEU A 7 3.20 7.71 -10.64
N ARG A 8 3.12 8.79 -11.39
CA ARG A 8 3.63 10.08 -10.96
C ARG A 8 2.62 11.18 -11.27
N GLY A 9 2.26 11.94 -10.23
CA GLY A 9 1.52 13.18 -10.38
C GLY A 9 2.42 14.29 -10.91
N VAL A 10 2.01 14.96 -11.98
CA VAL A 10 2.75 16.06 -12.60
C VAL A 10 1.91 17.32 -12.64
N PRO A 11 2.47 18.51 -12.31
CA PRO A 11 1.74 19.77 -12.36
C PRO A 11 1.29 20.08 -13.78
N GLY A 12 0.00 20.43 -13.98
CA GLY A 12 -0.55 20.80 -15.29
C GLY A 12 -0.39 19.73 -16.37
N GLY A 13 -0.08 18.49 -15.98
CA GLY A 13 0.26 17.43 -16.90
C GLY A 13 -0.95 16.83 -17.64
N GLU A 14 -0.65 16.17 -18.72
CA GLU A 14 -1.57 15.29 -19.42
C GLU A 14 -1.37 13.84 -18.95
N LEU A 15 -2.37 12.99 -19.17
CA LEU A 15 -2.20 11.57 -18.99
C LEU A 15 -1.21 11.03 -20.04
N LYS A 16 -0.09 10.51 -19.57
CA LYS A 16 0.86 9.80 -20.40
C LYS A 16 1.01 8.36 -19.87
N VAL A 17 0.95 7.39 -20.76
CA VAL A 17 1.07 5.97 -20.44
C VAL A 17 2.15 5.36 -21.31
N ASP A 18 3.23 4.95 -20.69
CA ASP A 18 4.26 4.12 -21.31
C ASP A 18 4.12 2.69 -20.78
N ALA A 19 3.98 1.72 -21.67
CA ALA A 19 3.83 0.32 -21.32
C ALA A 19 4.91 -0.52 -21.97
N ARG A 20 5.56 -1.38 -21.18
CA ARG A 20 6.58 -2.31 -21.64
C ARG A 20 6.12 -3.75 -21.45
N ILE A 21 5.91 -4.47 -22.56
CA ILE A 21 5.59 -5.87 -22.56
C ILE A 21 6.89 -6.67 -22.57
N ARG A 22 7.08 -7.53 -21.55
CA ARG A 22 8.20 -8.48 -21.46
C ARG A 22 7.65 -9.89 -21.52
N VAL A 23 8.19 -10.70 -22.44
CA VAL A 23 7.85 -12.11 -22.56
C VAL A 23 9.13 -12.90 -22.66
N SER A 24 9.20 -14.01 -21.95
CA SER A 24 10.31 -14.97 -22.01
C SER A 24 9.79 -16.37 -22.23
N SER A 25 10.33 -17.05 -23.23
CA SER A 25 10.06 -18.44 -23.59
C SER A 25 11.34 -19.07 -24.10
N SER A 26 11.42 -20.39 -24.12
CA SER A 26 12.49 -21.14 -24.79
C SER A 26 12.40 -21.06 -26.33
N ASP A 27 11.26 -20.59 -26.85
CA ASP A 27 10.98 -20.39 -28.25
C ASP A 27 10.67 -18.91 -28.54
N MET A 28 11.51 -18.25 -29.31
CA MET A 28 11.42 -16.82 -29.61
C MET A 28 10.19 -16.49 -30.47
N ASP A 29 9.79 -17.37 -31.37
CA ASP A 29 8.60 -17.14 -32.20
C ASP A 29 7.32 -17.26 -31.38
N GLU A 30 7.26 -18.19 -30.44
CA GLU A 30 6.15 -18.28 -29.47
C GLU A 30 6.12 -17.05 -28.56
N ALA A 31 7.29 -16.62 -28.04
CA ALA A 31 7.37 -15.42 -27.21
C ALA A 31 6.85 -14.19 -27.94
N LYS A 32 7.24 -14.01 -29.20
CA LYS A 32 6.77 -12.90 -30.04
C LYS A 32 5.27 -12.97 -30.28
N LYS A 33 4.74 -14.11 -30.70
CA LYS A 33 3.30 -14.30 -30.92
C LYS A 33 2.50 -14.02 -29.65
N PHE A 34 3.00 -14.46 -28.49
CA PHE A 34 2.35 -14.18 -27.21
C PHE A 34 2.39 -12.68 -26.88
N ALA A 35 3.54 -12.02 -27.06
CA ALA A 35 3.66 -10.59 -26.85
C ALA A 35 2.70 -9.78 -27.76
N ASP A 36 2.62 -10.14 -29.02
CA ASP A 36 1.73 -9.50 -30.01
C ASP A 36 0.24 -9.73 -29.69
N SER A 37 -0.08 -10.75 -28.90
CA SER A 37 -1.46 -11.04 -28.47
C SER A 37 -1.90 -10.30 -27.21
N ILE A 38 -0.97 -9.64 -26.50
CA ILE A 38 -1.29 -8.79 -25.35
C ILE A 38 -1.79 -7.44 -25.85
N ALA A 39 -3.02 -7.08 -25.50
CA ALA A 39 -3.58 -5.78 -25.86
C ALA A 39 -3.60 -4.82 -24.66
N ILE A 40 -3.17 -3.59 -24.89
CA ILE A 40 -3.31 -2.48 -23.95
C ILE A 40 -4.47 -1.62 -24.42
N GLU A 41 -5.57 -1.68 -23.70
CA GLU A 41 -6.78 -0.90 -24.01
C GLU A 41 -6.74 0.40 -23.23
N ILE A 42 -6.80 1.52 -23.93
CA ILE A 42 -6.93 2.85 -23.33
C ILE A 42 -8.26 3.40 -23.79
N SER A 43 -9.13 3.72 -22.85
CA SER A 43 -10.40 4.39 -23.10
C SER A 43 -10.48 5.66 -22.27
N SER A 44 -11.00 6.73 -22.88
CA SER A 44 -11.21 8.00 -22.19
C SER A 44 -12.70 8.38 -22.25
N THR A 45 -13.18 8.92 -21.13
CA THR A 45 -14.53 9.44 -20.97
C THR A 45 -14.44 10.85 -20.38
N ALA A 46 -15.56 11.55 -20.33
CA ALA A 46 -15.61 12.87 -19.66
C ALA A 46 -15.22 12.82 -18.17
N SER A 47 -15.32 11.65 -17.52
CA SER A 47 -15.01 11.45 -16.09
C SER A 47 -13.60 10.92 -15.83
N GLY A 48 -12.83 10.58 -16.86
CA GLY A 48 -11.47 10.07 -16.70
C GLY A 48 -11.02 9.11 -17.80
N ALA A 49 -9.85 8.53 -17.60
CA ALA A 49 -9.29 7.53 -18.48
C ALA A 49 -9.12 6.20 -17.78
N MET A 50 -9.29 5.11 -18.51
CA MET A 50 -9.05 3.73 -18.06
C MET A 50 -7.94 3.11 -18.91
N VAL A 51 -6.98 2.50 -18.25
CA VAL A 51 -5.93 1.70 -18.88
C VAL A 51 -6.08 0.26 -18.41
N LYS A 52 -6.23 -0.67 -19.32
CA LYS A 52 -6.43 -2.08 -19.01
C LYS A 52 -5.55 -2.95 -19.90
N THR A 53 -4.84 -3.91 -19.30
CA THR A 53 -4.18 -4.98 -20.05
C THR A 53 -5.16 -6.12 -20.29
N ARG A 54 -5.28 -6.55 -21.53
CA ARG A 54 -5.98 -7.78 -21.87
C ARG A 54 -4.95 -8.83 -22.27
N TYR A 55 -4.93 -9.91 -21.54
CA TYR A 55 -4.11 -11.08 -21.85
C TYR A 55 -4.88 -12.03 -22.74
N PRO A 56 -4.20 -12.79 -23.62
CA PRO A 56 -4.85 -13.78 -24.47
C PRO A 56 -5.53 -14.86 -23.63
N GLU A 57 -6.75 -15.18 -23.99
CA GLU A 57 -7.49 -16.32 -23.43
C GLU A 57 -7.20 -17.58 -24.25
N GLY A 58 -6.99 -18.71 -23.59
CA GLY A 58 -6.91 -20.02 -24.27
C GLY A 58 -5.63 -20.83 -24.01
N LYS A 59 -5.38 -21.82 -24.87
CA LYS A 59 -4.48 -22.96 -24.68
C LYS A 59 -2.96 -22.69 -24.63
N TRP A 60 -2.53 -21.44 -24.42
CA TRP A 60 -1.11 -21.09 -24.30
C TRP A 60 -0.44 -21.70 -23.05
N PHE A 61 -1.25 -22.22 -22.12
CA PHE A 61 -0.78 -22.84 -20.89
C PHE A 61 -0.74 -24.38 -20.92
N PHE A 62 -1.14 -25.01 -22.01
CA PHE A 62 -1.25 -26.49 -22.10
C PHE A 62 -0.11 -27.18 -22.84
N GLY A 63 0.91 -26.45 -23.28
CA GLY A 63 2.15 -27.03 -23.79
C GLY A 63 3.20 -27.19 -22.69
N SER A 64 4.14 -28.10 -22.86
CA SER A 64 5.29 -28.34 -21.95
C SER A 64 6.28 -27.16 -21.85
N ARG A 65 5.97 -26.02 -22.42
CA ARG A 65 6.81 -24.81 -22.46
C ARG A 65 6.19 -23.72 -21.58
N ARG A 66 6.96 -23.24 -20.61
CA ARG A 66 6.56 -22.17 -19.71
C ARG A 66 6.84 -20.81 -20.37
N VAL A 67 5.80 -20.06 -20.67
CA VAL A 67 5.90 -18.65 -21.04
C VAL A 67 5.80 -17.81 -19.77
N SER A 68 6.82 -17.00 -19.50
CA SER A 68 6.80 -15.98 -18.45
C SER A 68 6.56 -14.62 -19.08
N TYR A 69 5.69 -13.83 -18.51
CA TYR A 69 5.34 -12.52 -19.06
C TYR A 69 5.06 -11.49 -17.97
N ALA A 70 5.33 -10.23 -18.29
CA ALA A 70 4.96 -9.08 -17.48
C ALA A 70 4.69 -7.87 -18.39
N VAL A 71 3.80 -7.00 -17.95
CA VAL A 71 3.55 -5.68 -18.56
C VAL A 71 3.82 -4.62 -17.51
N ASP A 72 4.90 -3.88 -17.68
CA ASP A 72 5.23 -2.79 -16.78
C ASP A 72 4.64 -1.49 -17.29
N TYR A 73 4.15 -0.67 -16.38
CA TYR A 73 3.59 0.64 -16.69
C TYR A 73 4.38 1.76 -16.01
N ASP A 74 4.65 2.82 -16.78
CA ASP A 74 5.09 4.13 -16.29
C ASP A 74 4.02 5.15 -16.71
N ILE A 75 3.32 5.70 -15.72
CA ILE A 75 2.13 6.52 -15.95
C ILE A 75 2.32 7.87 -15.27
N SER A 76 2.28 8.94 -16.08
CA SER A 76 2.16 10.31 -15.59
C SER A 76 0.70 10.75 -15.66
N VAL A 77 0.20 11.32 -14.56
CA VAL A 77 -1.17 11.85 -14.47
C VAL A 77 -1.13 13.30 -13.99
N PRO A 78 -2.15 14.13 -14.31
CA PRO A 78 -2.32 15.40 -13.62
C PRO A 78 -2.32 15.20 -12.12
N GLU A 79 -1.51 15.94 -11.37
CA GLU A 79 -1.32 15.75 -9.93
C GLU A 79 -2.62 15.79 -9.11
N GLY A 80 -3.62 16.55 -9.56
CA GLY A 80 -4.94 16.66 -8.93
C GLY A 80 -5.93 15.56 -9.33
N ALA A 81 -5.56 14.68 -10.24
CA ALA A 81 -6.45 13.59 -10.66
C ALA A 81 -6.61 12.55 -9.56
N GLY A 82 -7.84 12.04 -9.40
CA GLY A 82 -8.08 10.83 -8.62
C GLY A 82 -7.54 9.61 -9.38
N VAL A 83 -6.88 8.68 -8.66
CA VAL A 83 -6.26 7.51 -9.26
C VAL A 83 -6.75 6.24 -8.58
N SER A 84 -7.15 5.24 -9.36
CA SER A 84 -7.45 3.89 -8.87
C SER A 84 -6.61 2.85 -9.60
N VAL A 85 -5.90 1.99 -8.85
CA VAL A 85 -5.01 0.95 -9.39
C VAL A 85 -5.37 -0.41 -8.81
N ARG A 86 -5.45 -1.42 -9.67
CA ARG A 86 -5.54 -2.82 -9.27
C ARG A 86 -4.44 -3.61 -9.91
N ASN A 87 -3.46 -4.04 -9.10
CA ASN A 87 -2.36 -4.88 -9.53
C ASN A 87 -2.41 -6.24 -8.84
N LYS A 88 -2.05 -7.29 -9.55
CA LYS A 88 -2.08 -8.66 -9.02
C LYS A 88 -0.68 -9.16 -8.67
N PHE A 89 0.30 -8.87 -9.52
CA PHE A 89 1.70 -9.27 -9.34
C PHE A 89 2.64 -8.16 -9.81
N GLY A 90 3.59 -7.80 -8.99
CA GLY A 90 4.59 -6.77 -9.23
C GLY A 90 4.52 -5.63 -8.21
N ASP A 91 5.46 -4.75 -8.26
CA ASP A 91 5.54 -3.61 -7.37
C ASP A 91 4.68 -2.45 -7.89
N VAL A 92 4.06 -1.72 -6.97
CA VAL A 92 3.32 -0.50 -7.29
C VAL A 92 3.97 0.68 -6.56
N THR A 93 4.37 1.69 -7.31
CA THR A 93 4.91 2.94 -6.78
C THR A 93 4.05 4.10 -7.25
N ALA A 94 3.61 4.95 -6.33
CA ALA A 94 2.82 6.14 -6.62
C ALA A 94 3.43 7.36 -5.92
N GLU A 95 3.67 8.43 -6.67
CA GLU A 95 4.35 9.62 -6.18
C GLU A 95 3.60 10.90 -6.55
N ASN A 96 3.53 11.85 -5.59
CA ASN A 96 3.04 13.21 -5.80
C ASN A 96 1.58 13.29 -6.31
N LEU A 97 0.72 12.36 -5.88
CA LEU A 97 -0.70 12.37 -6.21
C LEU A 97 -1.45 13.26 -5.23
N LYS A 98 -1.97 14.39 -5.68
CA LYS A 98 -2.73 15.34 -4.84
C LYS A 98 -4.23 15.05 -4.81
N GLY A 99 -4.72 14.26 -5.75
CA GLY A 99 -6.09 13.74 -5.76
C GLY A 99 -6.25 12.52 -4.85
N GLY A 100 -7.47 11.97 -4.78
CA GLY A 100 -7.72 10.72 -4.07
C GLY A 100 -6.95 9.56 -4.69
N THR A 101 -6.36 8.69 -3.87
CA THR A 101 -5.55 7.57 -4.32
C THR A 101 -6.11 6.28 -3.75
N GLU A 102 -6.49 5.34 -4.61
CA GLU A 102 -6.97 4.00 -4.26
C GLU A 102 -6.09 2.95 -4.94
N ILE A 103 -5.38 2.15 -4.16
CA ILE A 103 -4.48 1.13 -4.70
C ILE A 103 -4.71 -0.20 -4.02
N HIS A 104 -5.01 -1.22 -4.83
CA HIS A 104 -5.06 -2.62 -4.41
C HIS A 104 -3.94 -3.39 -5.08
N ASN A 105 -2.96 -3.84 -4.32
CA ASN A 105 -1.88 -4.70 -4.79
C ASN A 105 -1.95 -6.07 -4.10
N ALA A 106 -1.98 -7.14 -4.85
CA ALA A 106 -2.07 -8.47 -4.24
C ALA A 106 -0.70 -9.06 -3.88
N ASN A 107 0.31 -8.90 -4.75
CA ASN A 107 1.63 -9.48 -4.53
C ASN A 107 2.72 -8.53 -5.02
N GLY A 108 3.58 -8.11 -4.12
CA GLY A 108 4.67 -7.19 -4.37
C GLY A 108 4.71 -6.07 -3.34
N ARG A 109 5.60 -5.13 -3.53
CA ARG A 109 5.70 -3.94 -2.68
C ARG A 109 4.71 -2.88 -3.15
N LEU A 110 4.08 -2.21 -2.20
CA LEU A 110 3.30 -0.99 -2.44
C LEU A 110 3.99 0.19 -1.77
N THR A 111 4.38 1.19 -2.55
CA THR A 111 5.01 2.42 -2.06
C THR A 111 4.23 3.63 -2.54
N VAL A 112 3.81 4.49 -1.60
CA VAL A 112 3.10 5.75 -1.90
C VAL A 112 3.81 6.91 -1.19
N ARG A 113 4.15 7.97 -1.92
CA ARG A 113 4.86 9.13 -1.40
C ARG A 113 4.27 10.46 -1.89
N GLY A 114 4.16 11.42 -0.98
CA GLY A 114 3.83 12.80 -1.32
C GLY A 114 2.36 13.01 -1.74
N GLY A 115 1.40 12.33 -1.09
CA GLY A 115 -0.03 12.49 -1.33
C GLY A 115 -0.66 13.70 -0.62
N ARG A 116 -1.83 14.16 -1.08
CA ARG A 116 -2.65 15.16 -0.38
C ARG A 116 -4.11 14.77 -0.20
N GLY A 117 -4.65 13.95 -1.09
CA GLY A 117 -6.01 13.46 -1.00
C GLY A 117 -6.16 12.30 -0.01
N VAL A 118 -7.35 11.74 0.05
CA VAL A 118 -7.59 10.52 0.81
C VAL A 118 -6.86 9.36 0.15
N ALA A 119 -6.02 8.67 0.92
CA ALA A 119 -5.32 7.48 0.48
C ALA A 119 -6.01 6.22 1.00
N ARG A 120 -6.44 5.32 0.09
CA ARG A 120 -6.94 3.97 0.42
C ARG A 120 -6.00 2.94 -0.19
N LEU A 121 -5.26 2.26 0.68
CA LEU A 121 -4.17 1.39 0.26
C LEU A 121 -4.36 -0.01 0.81
N GLU A 122 -4.39 -0.99 -0.07
CA GLU A 122 -4.45 -2.40 0.30
C GLU A 122 -3.30 -3.16 -0.34
N ASN A 123 -2.55 -3.91 0.47
CA ASN A 123 -1.54 -4.84 0.01
C ASN A 123 -1.73 -6.19 0.70
N ALA A 124 -1.76 -7.29 -0.05
CA ALA A 124 -1.97 -8.59 0.55
C ALA A 124 -0.66 -9.29 0.93
N PHE A 125 0.36 -9.25 0.07
CA PHE A 125 1.66 -9.87 0.32
C PHE A 125 2.80 -8.94 -0.11
N GLY A 126 3.68 -8.63 0.84
CA GLY A 126 4.85 -7.80 0.64
C GLY A 126 4.87 -6.58 1.56
N ALA A 127 5.82 -5.70 1.34
CA ALA A 127 5.95 -4.47 2.12
C ALA A 127 4.98 -3.40 1.62
N LEU A 128 4.40 -2.65 2.57
CA LEU A 128 3.63 -1.44 2.31
C LEU A 128 4.34 -0.25 2.95
N GLU A 129 4.56 0.79 2.17
CA GLU A 129 5.16 2.06 2.60
C GLU A 129 4.26 3.23 2.20
N LEU A 130 3.88 4.07 3.16
CA LEU A 130 3.20 5.35 2.94
C LEU A 130 4.00 6.46 3.61
N ALA A 131 4.39 7.48 2.86
CA ALA A 131 5.13 8.61 3.39
C ALA A 131 4.64 9.96 2.84
N GLY A 132 4.40 10.92 3.74
CA GLY A 132 4.07 12.30 3.35
C GLY A 132 2.66 12.45 2.77
N ASN A 133 1.63 11.91 3.40
CA ASN A 133 0.24 12.13 3.00
C ASN A 133 -0.40 13.25 3.81
N ALA A 134 -0.78 14.35 3.17
CA ALA A 134 -1.40 15.50 3.83
C ALA A 134 -2.93 15.35 4.05
N GLY A 135 -3.53 14.23 3.67
CA GLY A 135 -4.93 13.90 3.91
C GLY A 135 -5.09 12.67 4.80
N ASP A 136 -6.33 12.20 4.93
CA ASP A 136 -6.64 10.96 5.64
C ASP A 136 -6.08 9.74 4.91
N ALA A 137 -5.78 8.68 5.65
CA ALA A 137 -5.32 7.43 5.09
C ALA A 137 -6.00 6.22 5.72
N ASP A 138 -6.48 5.30 4.90
CA ASP A 138 -6.93 3.96 5.28
C ASP A 138 -5.99 2.93 4.63
N VAL A 139 -5.22 2.24 5.47
CA VAL A 139 -4.11 1.41 5.01
C VAL A 139 -4.25 0.00 5.56
N THR A 140 -4.33 -0.97 4.69
CA THR A 140 -4.43 -2.39 5.06
C THR A 140 -3.28 -3.20 4.44
N ASN A 141 -2.56 -3.96 5.26
CA ASN A 141 -1.58 -4.94 4.78
C ASN A 141 -1.86 -6.28 5.47
N ALA A 142 -1.94 -7.37 4.71
CA ALA A 142 -2.23 -8.65 5.30
C ALA A 142 -0.97 -9.39 5.76
N ASN A 143 0.06 -9.43 4.93
CA ASN A 143 1.30 -10.18 5.21
C ASN A 143 2.53 -9.39 4.76
N GLY A 144 3.31 -8.93 5.71
CA GLY A 144 4.54 -8.21 5.45
C GLY A 144 4.76 -7.02 6.37
N THR A 145 5.78 -6.25 6.09
CA THR A 145 6.07 -5.03 6.84
C THR A 145 5.16 -3.88 6.40
N MET A 146 4.74 -3.07 7.36
CA MET A 146 4.03 -1.82 7.11
C MET A 146 4.85 -0.67 7.71
N THR A 147 5.18 0.32 6.89
CA THR A 147 5.87 1.53 7.33
C THR A 147 5.06 2.74 6.90
N ILE A 148 4.62 3.54 7.87
CA ILE A 148 3.82 4.73 7.62
C ILE A 148 4.47 5.92 8.32
N ALA A 149 4.66 7.00 7.59
CA ALA A 149 5.23 8.23 8.13
C ALA A 149 4.54 9.48 7.56
N GLU A 150 4.41 10.51 8.41
CA GLU A 150 3.94 11.85 8.01
C GLU A 150 2.53 11.84 7.40
N VAL A 151 1.54 11.45 8.19
CA VAL A 151 0.12 11.54 7.84
C VAL A 151 -0.51 12.70 8.61
N ASP A 152 -0.86 13.78 7.90
CA ASP A 152 -1.42 15.00 8.51
C ASP A 152 -2.94 14.90 8.77
N GLY A 153 -3.57 13.82 8.33
CA GLY A 153 -4.96 13.49 8.57
C GLY A 153 -5.15 12.38 9.61
N GLN A 154 -6.33 11.79 9.62
CA GLN A 154 -6.61 10.58 10.37
C GLN A 154 -6.00 9.38 9.65
N LEU A 155 -5.22 8.58 10.38
CA LEU A 155 -4.70 7.31 9.91
C LEU A 155 -5.49 6.16 10.53
N VAL A 156 -6.12 5.36 9.68
CA VAL A 156 -6.68 4.05 10.04
C VAL A 156 -5.77 3.00 9.42
N ALA A 157 -5.10 2.19 10.24
CA ALA A 157 -4.14 1.21 9.75
C ALA A 157 -4.48 -0.20 10.25
N ARG A 158 -4.41 -1.19 9.36
CA ARG A 158 -4.68 -2.60 9.70
C ARG A 158 -3.57 -3.49 9.18
N ASN A 159 -3.01 -4.32 10.05
CA ASN A 159 -2.01 -5.33 9.65
C ASN A 159 -2.27 -6.66 10.35
N ARG A 160 -2.22 -7.76 9.60
CA ARG A 160 -2.46 -9.07 10.19
C ARG A 160 -1.19 -9.79 10.63
N PHE A 161 -0.13 -9.75 9.82
CA PHE A 161 1.14 -10.40 10.14
C PHE A 161 2.32 -9.52 9.77
N GLY A 162 3.30 -9.38 10.68
CA GLY A 162 4.57 -8.74 10.41
C GLY A 162 4.85 -7.53 11.30
N ARG A 163 5.84 -6.75 10.93
CA ARG A 163 6.23 -5.55 11.69
C ARG A 163 5.53 -4.33 11.16
N VAL A 164 5.07 -3.50 12.08
CA VAL A 164 4.41 -2.22 11.80
C VAL A 164 5.21 -1.09 12.45
N THR A 165 5.57 -0.09 11.67
CA THR A 165 6.21 1.13 12.15
C THR A 165 5.39 2.33 11.70
N ILE A 166 4.92 3.14 12.64
CA ILE A 166 4.13 4.35 12.37
C ILE A 166 4.81 5.54 13.05
N ALA A 167 5.08 6.58 12.28
CA ALA A 167 5.69 7.79 12.77
C ALA A 167 4.97 9.04 12.26
N ARG A 168 4.76 10.04 13.13
CA ARG A 168 4.13 11.34 12.81
C ARG A 168 2.75 11.21 12.15
N ALA A 169 1.83 10.57 12.83
CA ALA A 169 0.41 10.56 12.47
C ALA A 169 -0.35 11.59 13.33
N LYS A 170 -1.20 12.43 12.74
CA LYS A 170 -2.00 13.41 13.46
C LYS A 170 -3.03 12.77 14.39
N LYS A 171 -3.63 11.67 13.96
CA LYS A 171 -4.51 10.80 14.74
C LYS A 171 -4.35 9.38 14.24
N LEU A 172 -4.28 8.41 15.15
CA LEU A 172 -4.06 7.02 14.82
C LEU A 172 -5.15 6.11 15.36
N ASP A 173 -5.66 5.24 14.49
CA ASP A 173 -6.44 4.05 14.84
C ASP A 173 -5.77 2.84 14.18
N PHE A 174 -5.14 2.00 14.99
CA PHE A 174 -4.46 0.79 14.51
C PHE A 174 -5.13 -0.46 15.03
N SER A 175 -5.35 -1.43 14.16
CA SER A 175 -5.76 -2.77 14.51
C SER A 175 -4.90 -3.84 13.86
N GLY A 176 -4.45 -4.82 14.66
CA GLY A 176 -3.61 -5.92 14.20
C GLY A 176 -3.89 -7.23 14.89
N THR A 177 -3.29 -8.31 14.38
CA THR A 177 -3.41 -9.63 15.03
C THR A 177 -2.07 -10.17 15.49
N ASN A 178 -1.17 -10.48 14.58
CA ASN A 178 0.17 -11.03 14.87
C ASN A 178 1.22 -10.02 14.38
N ALA A 179 1.26 -8.85 15.02
CA ALA A 179 2.09 -7.74 14.58
C ALA A 179 2.90 -7.16 15.74
N ASP A 180 4.20 -6.96 15.50
CA ASP A 180 5.02 -6.10 16.34
C ASP A 180 4.82 -4.66 15.92
N VAL A 181 4.27 -3.84 16.81
CA VAL A 181 3.83 -2.48 16.51
C VAL A 181 4.73 -1.47 17.21
N SER A 182 5.31 -0.57 16.46
CA SER A 182 6.06 0.57 16.96
C SER A 182 5.42 1.87 16.48
N VAL A 183 4.96 2.70 17.41
CA VAL A 183 4.38 4.03 17.14
C VAL A 183 5.26 5.09 17.77
N SER A 184 5.63 6.09 17.00
CA SER A 184 6.43 7.22 17.50
C SER A 184 5.87 8.55 17.01
N VAL A 185 5.84 9.55 17.91
CA VAL A 185 5.42 10.94 17.64
C VAL A 185 4.05 10.98 16.96
N SER A 186 3.00 10.68 17.69
CA SER A 186 1.63 10.73 17.17
C SER A 186 0.74 11.69 17.98
N GLY A 187 -0.39 12.08 17.41
CA GLY A 187 -1.52 12.64 18.15
C GLY A 187 -2.30 11.55 18.90
N PRO A 188 -3.56 11.79 19.28
CA PRO A 188 -4.36 10.79 19.98
C PRO A 188 -4.37 9.45 19.25
N SER A 189 -4.14 8.36 19.98
CA SER A 189 -3.87 7.06 19.38
C SER A 189 -4.63 5.94 20.05
N SER A 190 -5.23 5.07 19.23
CA SER A 190 -5.81 3.79 19.62
C SER A 190 -5.04 2.66 18.93
N VAL A 191 -4.51 1.72 19.70
CA VAL A 191 -3.73 0.59 19.19
C VAL A 191 -4.31 -0.70 19.75
N THR A 192 -4.83 -1.55 18.90
CA THR A 192 -5.38 -2.86 19.28
C THR A 192 -4.65 -3.96 18.55
N THR A 193 -4.11 -4.93 19.30
CA THR A 193 -3.52 -6.14 18.72
C THR A 193 -3.80 -7.36 19.62
N SER A 194 -3.61 -8.57 19.08
CA SER A 194 -3.84 -9.79 19.85
C SER A 194 -2.55 -10.50 20.23
N PHE A 195 -1.51 -10.40 19.42
CA PHE A 195 -0.19 -10.99 19.63
C PHE A 195 0.89 -10.05 19.12
N GLY A 196 2.09 -10.19 19.67
CA GLY A 196 3.24 -9.35 19.35
C GLY A 196 3.48 -8.27 20.40
N THR A 197 4.49 -7.49 20.20
CA THR A 197 4.87 -6.39 21.10
C THR A 197 4.27 -5.07 20.63
N VAL A 198 3.86 -4.23 21.56
CA VAL A 198 3.43 -2.85 21.28
C VAL A 198 4.37 -1.89 21.97
N THR A 199 5.02 -1.05 21.21
CA THR A 199 5.85 0.05 21.72
C THR A 199 5.29 1.37 21.22
N VAL A 200 4.94 2.26 22.12
CA VAL A 200 4.42 3.59 21.81
C VAL A 200 5.25 4.66 22.52
N THR A 201 5.74 5.62 21.76
CA THR A 201 6.55 6.72 22.31
C THR A 201 6.03 8.08 21.81
N THR A 202 5.95 9.06 22.71
CA THR A 202 5.60 10.45 22.39
C THR A 202 4.21 10.59 21.74
N VAL A 203 3.17 10.50 22.56
CA VAL A 203 1.78 10.74 22.14
C VAL A 203 1.30 12.09 22.64
N ASN A 204 0.95 12.98 21.73
CA ASN A 204 0.34 14.27 22.02
C ASN A 204 -1.18 14.12 22.09
N GLY A 205 -1.69 13.77 23.26
CA GLY A 205 -3.10 13.49 23.53
C GLY A 205 -3.28 12.13 24.19
N ASP A 206 -4.49 11.58 24.10
CA ASP A 206 -4.86 10.35 24.77
C ASP A 206 -4.32 9.12 24.04
N LEU A 207 -3.96 8.11 24.82
CA LEU A 207 -3.48 6.83 24.32
C LEU A 207 -4.34 5.69 24.87
N LYS A 208 -4.89 4.89 23.97
CA LYS A 208 -5.51 3.61 24.31
C LYS A 208 -4.74 2.46 23.65
N VAL A 209 -4.27 1.51 24.45
CA VAL A 209 -3.61 0.29 23.95
C VAL A 209 -4.30 -0.93 24.52
N GLN A 210 -4.64 -1.85 23.63
CA GLN A 210 -5.13 -3.17 23.99
C GLN A 210 -4.28 -4.25 23.30
N ASN A 211 -3.63 -5.11 24.11
CA ASN A 211 -2.87 -6.25 23.58
C ASN A 211 -3.15 -7.51 24.43
N ASN A 212 -3.73 -8.54 23.83
CA ASN A 212 -4.13 -9.73 24.58
C ASN A 212 -2.96 -10.66 24.95
N ASN A 213 -1.96 -10.79 24.08
CA ASN A 213 -0.82 -11.70 24.29
C ASN A 213 0.47 -11.05 23.78
N GLY A 214 1.07 -10.22 24.59
CA GLY A 214 2.32 -9.56 24.28
C GLY A 214 2.54 -8.32 25.12
N SER A 215 3.78 -7.91 25.25
CA SER A 215 4.14 -6.78 26.09
C SER A 215 3.66 -5.44 25.50
N ILE A 216 3.34 -4.52 26.40
CA ILE A 216 3.06 -3.14 26.08
C ILE A 216 4.16 -2.28 26.75
N THR A 217 4.79 -1.43 25.96
CA THR A 217 5.68 -0.39 26.48
C THR A 217 5.20 0.95 25.95
N ALA A 218 4.83 1.86 26.83
CA ALA A 218 4.39 3.19 26.44
C ALA A 218 5.15 4.27 27.24
N SER A 219 5.41 5.42 26.61
CA SER A 219 6.08 6.55 27.28
C SER A 219 5.76 7.87 26.57
N GLY A 220 5.91 8.97 27.30
CA GLY A 220 5.77 10.32 26.75
C GLY A 220 4.36 10.65 26.28
N VAL A 221 3.33 10.20 27.01
CA VAL A 221 1.93 10.51 26.76
C VAL A 221 1.56 11.79 27.47
N THR A 222 0.96 12.77 26.78
CA THR A 222 0.55 14.05 27.39
C THR A 222 -0.90 14.06 27.86
N GLY A 223 -1.74 13.16 27.39
CA GLY A 223 -3.14 12.97 27.77
C GLY A 223 -3.34 11.78 28.70
N GLU A 224 -4.55 11.25 28.70
CA GLU A 224 -4.90 10.03 29.46
C GLU A 224 -4.33 8.77 28.77
N ALA A 225 -3.79 7.83 29.56
CA ALA A 225 -3.29 6.57 29.05
C ALA A 225 -4.09 5.40 29.61
N GLU A 226 -4.77 4.67 28.74
CA GLU A 226 -5.47 3.42 29.03
C GLU A 226 -4.70 2.24 28.42
N LEU A 227 -4.05 1.43 29.25
CA LEU A 227 -3.24 0.29 28.79
C LEU A 227 -3.82 -1.01 29.31
N ASN A 228 -4.34 -1.83 28.40
CA ASN A 228 -4.96 -3.13 28.70
C ASN A 228 -4.15 -4.25 28.06
N GLY A 229 -3.53 -5.07 28.89
CA GLY A 229 -2.76 -6.23 28.47
C GLY A 229 -3.13 -7.49 29.25
N SER A 230 -2.96 -8.66 28.64
CA SER A 230 -3.11 -9.95 29.29
C SER A 230 -1.88 -10.80 29.01
N PHE A 231 -1.44 -11.56 30.01
CA PHE A 231 -0.35 -12.54 29.93
C PHE A 231 1.07 -12.01 29.66
N ALA A 232 1.29 -10.68 29.66
CA ALA A 232 2.62 -10.11 29.46
C ALA A 232 2.78 -8.77 30.18
N PRO A 233 4.02 -8.28 30.41
CA PRO A 233 4.30 -7.05 31.13
C PRO A 233 3.74 -5.82 30.42
N ILE A 234 3.29 -4.84 31.23
CA ILE A 234 2.98 -3.48 30.84
C ILE A 234 3.99 -2.55 31.52
N ASN A 235 4.71 -1.77 30.72
CA ASN A 235 5.67 -0.77 31.16
C ASN A 235 5.18 0.63 30.69
N PHE A 236 5.12 1.58 31.64
CA PHE A 236 4.70 2.94 31.36
C PHE A 236 5.65 3.94 32.00
#